data_4821c5d1712be7a0a2fb923c6c110f85
#
_entry.id   4821c5d1712be7a0a2fb923c6c110f85
#
_cell.length_a   1.000
_cell.length_b   1.000
_cell.length_c   1.000
_cell.angle_alpha   90.00
_cell.angle_beta   90.00
_cell.angle_gamma   90.00
#
_symmetry.space_group_name_H-M   'P 1'
#
loop_
_entity.id
_entity.type
_entity.pdbx_description
1 polymer ?
#
loop_
_entity_poly.entity_id
_entity_poly.type
_entity_poly.pdbx_seq_one_letter_code
_entity_poly.pdbx_strand_id
1 'polypeptide(L)'
;MLNQPLRIVFLDSETLGPHTQLQAFSFPHELVCYEKSTEAQAIERCKTADIIISNKAPVSPAVIEAATSLKLVAIAATGYNNVALDTCKNRNIVVCNVRNYAEHTVPEHTLALIFALRRSLLAYHQSVARGRWQESQQFCYFDYPIRDLAGSTLGIIGSGALGQSVAKLAQGLGMTVQFAARKGSNDVSDGKVSFEHMLRTSDIISLHCPLTPETANLLTAKEFAMMNKRPLVINTARGGLICEEDLAIALRSGQISGAGIDVTTPEPPRDDNVLLSLMDLPNFIFTPHVAWASQEAVQALADQLVGNIEAFIAGTPRNVVM
;
A
#
# COMPACT_ATOMS: atom_id res chain seq x y z
N MET A 1 7.86 -19.87 35.02
CA MET A 1 7.95 -20.81 33.85
C MET A 1 6.53 -21.09 33.41
N LEU A 2 6.19 -20.79 32.16
CA LEU A 2 4.88 -21.10 31.60
C LEU A 2 4.77 -22.64 31.51
N ASN A 3 3.93 -23.25 32.34
CA ASN A 3 3.77 -24.70 32.38
C ASN A 3 2.92 -25.29 31.24
N GLN A 4 2.34 -24.44 30.41
CA GLN A 4 1.55 -24.85 29.22
C GLN A 4 2.04 -24.11 28.00
N PRO A 5 2.02 -24.75 26.80
CA PRO A 5 2.36 -24.07 25.54
C PRO A 5 1.36 -22.94 25.25
N LEU A 6 1.88 -21.81 24.81
CA LEU A 6 1.04 -20.68 24.37
C LEU A 6 0.36 -21.01 23.05
N ARG A 7 -0.93 -20.72 22.96
CA ARG A 7 -1.68 -20.91 21.72
C ARG A 7 -1.61 -19.65 20.85
N ILE A 8 -1.01 -19.81 19.68
CA ILE A 8 -0.85 -18.74 18.66
C ILE A 8 -1.80 -19.06 17.50
N VAL A 9 -2.65 -18.12 17.14
CA VAL A 9 -3.58 -18.24 16.01
C VAL A 9 -3.22 -17.24 14.94
N PHE A 10 -2.85 -17.71 13.74
CA PHE A 10 -2.64 -16.87 12.57
C PHE A 10 -3.89 -16.93 11.70
N LEU A 11 -4.60 -15.79 11.58
CA LEU A 11 -5.93 -15.73 10.98
C LEU A 11 -5.95 -15.74 9.45
N ASP A 12 -4.85 -15.34 8.80
CA ASP A 12 -4.77 -15.11 7.35
C ASP A 12 -3.36 -15.34 6.79
N SER A 13 -2.78 -16.50 7.12
CA SER A 13 -1.39 -16.85 6.78
C SER A 13 -1.09 -16.88 5.27
N GLU A 14 -2.11 -17.08 4.40
CA GLU A 14 -1.96 -17.02 2.95
C GLU A 14 -1.41 -15.65 2.47
N THR A 15 -1.65 -14.59 3.26
CA THR A 15 -1.16 -13.24 2.94
C THR A 15 0.36 -13.10 2.98
N LEU A 16 1.10 -14.05 3.55
CA LEU A 16 2.57 -14.09 3.49
C LEU A 16 3.09 -14.70 2.18
N GLY A 17 2.20 -15.23 1.35
CA GLY A 17 2.56 -15.87 0.09
C GLY A 17 3.29 -17.21 0.26
N PRO A 18 3.50 -17.95 -0.84
CA PRO A 18 3.96 -19.35 -0.80
C PRO A 18 5.47 -19.50 -0.57
N HIS A 19 6.25 -18.43 -0.67
CA HIS A 19 7.72 -18.49 -0.59
C HIS A 19 8.28 -18.02 0.76
N THR A 20 7.43 -17.51 1.65
CA THR A 20 7.84 -16.98 2.94
C THR A 20 7.92 -18.09 3.99
N GLN A 21 9.00 -18.10 4.74
CA GLN A 21 9.20 -19.02 5.84
C GLN A 21 8.97 -18.31 7.18
N LEU A 22 7.98 -18.73 7.92
CA LEU A 22 7.80 -18.30 9.30
C LEU A 22 8.74 -19.13 10.19
N GLN A 23 9.72 -18.48 10.81
CA GLN A 23 10.65 -19.13 11.72
C GLN A 23 9.91 -19.68 12.95
N ALA A 24 10.39 -20.80 13.50
CA ALA A 24 9.84 -21.38 14.72
C ALA A 24 10.13 -20.45 15.92
N PHE A 25 9.17 -20.33 16.83
CA PHE A 25 9.37 -19.60 18.08
C PHE A 25 10.23 -20.40 19.07
N SER A 26 11.02 -19.69 19.88
CA SER A 26 11.97 -20.30 20.83
C SER A 26 11.32 -20.81 22.13
N PHE A 27 10.05 -20.54 22.33
CA PHE A 27 9.28 -20.93 23.52
C PHE A 27 8.24 -22.02 23.22
N PRO A 28 7.78 -22.80 24.20
CA PRO A 28 6.72 -23.79 24.01
C PRO A 28 5.43 -23.16 23.50
N HIS A 29 4.97 -23.58 22.33
CA HIS A 29 3.78 -23.02 21.67
C HIS A 29 3.02 -24.06 20.84
N GLU A 30 1.75 -23.76 20.58
CA GLU A 30 0.92 -24.39 19.56
C GLU A 30 0.56 -23.30 18.54
N LEU A 31 1.11 -23.38 17.32
CA LEU A 31 0.80 -22.47 16.23
C LEU A 31 -0.27 -23.08 15.33
N VAL A 32 -1.41 -22.40 15.21
CA VAL A 32 -2.50 -22.78 14.30
C VAL A 32 -2.63 -21.70 13.21
N CYS A 33 -2.38 -22.10 11.95
CA CYS A 33 -2.49 -21.20 10.80
C CYS A 33 -3.77 -21.47 10.02
N TYR A 34 -4.46 -20.39 9.65
CA TYR A 34 -5.60 -20.42 8.74
C TYR A 34 -5.27 -19.57 7.52
N GLU A 35 -5.54 -20.08 6.33
CA GLU A 35 -5.28 -19.36 5.07
C GLU A 35 -5.97 -18.00 5.05
N LYS A 36 -7.26 -17.97 5.43
CA LYS A 36 -8.10 -16.75 5.54
C LYS A 36 -9.15 -16.92 6.63
N SER A 37 -9.63 -15.83 7.21
CA SER A 37 -10.69 -15.82 8.21
C SER A 37 -11.68 -14.69 7.98
N THR A 38 -12.96 -15.03 7.95
CA THR A 38 -14.05 -14.06 8.14
C THR A 38 -14.12 -13.67 9.62
N GLU A 39 -14.84 -12.60 9.95
CA GLU A 39 -15.02 -12.19 11.34
C GLU A 39 -15.65 -13.29 12.21
N ALA A 40 -16.71 -13.93 11.70
CA ALA A 40 -17.37 -15.04 12.41
C ALA A 40 -16.42 -16.22 12.66
N GLN A 41 -15.56 -16.55 11.67
CA GLN A 41 -14.54 -17.58 11.84
C GLN A 41 -13.45 -17.13 12.83
N ALA A 42 -13.03 -15.87 12.81
CA ALA A 42 -12.03 -15.33 13.74
C ALA A 42 -12.53 -15.41 15.19
N ILE A 43 -13.80 -15.11 15.46
CA ILE A 43 -14.42 -15.27 16.78
C ILE A 43 -14.24 -16.71 17.29
N GLU A 44 -14.60 -17.69 16.49
CA GLU A 44 -14.51 -19.10 16.90
C GLU A 44 -13.05 -19.58 17.08
N ARG A 45 -12.18 -19.21 16.12
CA ARG A 45 -10.78 -19.65 16.07
C ARG A 45 -9.93 -19.07 17.21
N CYS A 46 -10.28 -17.87 17.68
CA CYS A 46 -9.49 -17.16 18.69
C CYS A 46 -9.94 -17.41 20.13
N LYS A 47 -11.00 -18.17 20.42
CA LYS A 47 -11.54 -18.38 21.78
C LYS A 47 -10.50 -18.77 22.82
N THR A 48 -9.50 -19.57 22.42
CA THR A 48 -8.44 -20.06 23.29
C THR A 48 -7.06 -19.51 22.96
N ALA A 49 -7.00 -18.45 22.13
CA ALA A 49 -5.73 -17.84 21.72
C ALA A 49 -5.11 -17.00 22.84
N ASP A 50 -3.82 -17.20 23.10
CA ASP A 50 -2.99 -16.29 23.88
C ASP A 50 -2.42 -15.16 23.01
N ILE A 51 -2.13 -15.48 21.72
CA ILE A 51 -1.57 -14.59 20.73
C ILE A 51 -2.37 -14.70 19.43
N ILE A 52 -2.78 -13.58 18.88
CA ILE A 52 -3.39 -13.50 17.54
C ILE A 52 -2.39 -12.87 16.58
N ILE A 53 -2.18 -13.51 15.42
CA ILE A 53 -1.48 -12.92 14.27
C ILE A 53 -2.53 -12.62 13.20
N SER A 54 -2.50 -11.40 12.65
CA SER A 54 -3.35 -11.00 11.53
C SER A 54 -2.62 -10.01 10.62
N ASN A 55 -2.82 -10.14 9.32
CA ASN A 55 -2.45 -9.11 8.34
C ASN A 55 -3.66 -8.23 8.00
N LYS A 56 -4.75 -8.85 7.54
CA LYS A 56 -5.98 -8.17 7.09
C LYS A 56 -7.25 -8.71 7.71
N ALA A 57 -7.21 -9.94 8.26
CA ALA A 57 -8.37 -10.50 8.94
C ALA A 57 -8.81 -9.60 10.10
N PRO A 58 -10.13 -9.36 10.30
CA PRO A 58 -10.62 -8.45 11.32
C PRO A 58 -10.34 -8.99 12.72
N VAL A 59 -9.72 -8.16 13.57
CA VAL A 59 -9.60 -8.36 15.02
C VAL A 59 -10.54 -7.35 15.68
N SER A 60 -11.84 -7.59 15.48
CA SER A 60 -12.92 -6.74 15.97
C SER A 60 -13.10 -6.85 17.49
N PRO A 61 -13.92 -5.96 18.11
CA PRO A 61 -14.27 -6.10 19.53
C PRO A 61 -14.79 -7.50 19.87
N ALA A 62 -15.64 -8.09 19.02
CA ALA A 62 -16.21 -9.42 19.24
C ALA A 62 -15.14 -10.52 19.25
N VAL A 63 -14.13 -10.45 18.35
CA VAL A 63 -12.99 -11.38 18.35
C VAL A 63 -12.18 -11.25 19.63
N ILE A 64 -11.88 -10.02 20.04
CA ILE A 64 -11.10 -9.74 21.25
C ILE A 64 -11.85 -10.22 22.50
N GLU A 65 -13.15 -9.96 22.62
CA GLU A 65 -13.97 -10.39 23.74
C GLU A 65 -14.09 -11.90 23.86
N ALA A 66 -14.20 -12.60 22.73
CA ALA A 66 -14.24 -14.07 22.68
C ALA A 66 -12.90 -14.71 23.13
N ALA A 67 -11.79 -14.06 22.87
CA ALA A 67 -10.44 -14.53 23.20
C ALA A 67 -10.07 -14.18 24.65
N THR A 68 -10.58 -14.97 25.61
CA THR A 68 -10.46 -14.66 27.04
C THR A 68 -9.02 -14.67 27.58
N SER A 69 -8.13 -15.45 26.98
CA SER A 69 -6.71 -15.59 27.36
C SER A 69 -5.77 -14.66 26.57
N LEU A 70 -6.30 -13.82 25.67
CA LEU A 70 -5.49 -13.03 24.75
C LEU A 70 -4.61 -12.01 25.47
N LYS A 71 -3.33 -11.99 25.11
CA LYS A 71 -2.29 -11.10 25.66
C LYS A 71 -1.64 -10.22 24.63
N LEU A 72 -1.55 -10.70 23.35
CA LEU A 72 -0.87 -10.02 22.26
C LEU A 72 -1.66 -10.15 20.97
N VAL A 73 -1.79 -9.04 20.24
CA VAL A 73 -2.15 -9.00 18.83
C VAL A 73 -0.92 -8.56 18.04
N ALA A 74 -0.37 -9.44 17.22
CA ALA A 74 0.79 -9.17 16.37
C ALA A 74 0.33 -8.98 14.92
N ILE A 75 0.46 -7.75 14.41
CA ILE A 75 0.02 -7.40 13.07
C ILE A 75 1.13 -7.64 12.06
N ALA A 76 0.87 -8.52 11.08
CA ALA A 76 1.77 -8.82 9.96
C ALA A 76 1.66 -7.72 8.86
N ALA A 77 1.63 -6.47 9.25
CA ALA A 77 1.56 -5.30 8.39
C ALA A 77 2.02 -4.03 9.15
N THR A 78 2.25 -2.93 8.42
CA THR A 78 2.42 -1.61 9.04
C THR A 78 1.07 -1.02 9.47
N GLY A 79 0.03 -1.15 8.62
CA GLY A 79 -1.32 -0.68 8.93
C GLY A 79 -2.06 -1.64 9.87
N TYR A 80 -2.81 -1.09 10.83
CA TYR A 80 -3.54 -1.84 11.85
C TYR A 80 -5.02 -1.44 11.95
N ASN A 81 -5.58 -0.95 10.85
CA ASN A 81 -6.98 -0.51 10.80
C ASN A 81 -8.00 -1.65 11.02
N ASN A 82 -7.57 -2.89 10.90
CA ASN A 82 -8.38 -4.09 11.14
C ASN A 82 -8.43 -4.51 12.61
N VAL A 83 -7.79 -3.76 13.53
CA VAL A 83 -7.74 -4.07 14.98
C VAL A 83 -8.53 -3.04 15.78
N ALA A 84 -9.40 -3.49 16.66
CA ALA A 84 -10.13 -2.66 17.61
C ALA A 84 -9.22 -2.25 18.79
N LEU A 85 -8.38 -1.22 18.58
CA LEU A 85 -7.39 -0.77 19.55
C LEU A 85 -7.97 -0.43 20.92
N ASP A 86 -9.09 0.30 20.97
CA ASP A 86 -9.73 0.70 22.24
C ASP A 86 -10.13 -0.51 23.08
N THR A 87 -10.62 -1.58 22.44
CA THR A 87 -10.97 -2.84 23.11
C THR A 87 -9.70 -3.53 23.64
N CYS A 88 -8.62 -3.56 22.85
CA CYS A 88 -7.33 -4.08 23.29
C CYS A 88 -6.81 -3.32 24.51
N LYS A 89 -6.86 -1.99 24.48
CA LYS A 89 -6.43 -1.12 25.58
C LYS A 89 -7.20 -1.40 26.88
N ASN A 90 -8.53 -1.50 26.78
CA ASN A 90 -9.39 -1.74 27.95
C ASN A 90 -9.11 -3.10 28.60
N ARG A 91 -8.56 -4.07 27.84
CA ARG A 91 -8.20 -5.40 28.32
C ARG A 91 -6.70 -5.59 28.60
N ASN A 92 -5.90 -4.52 28.52
CA ASN A 92 -4.43 -4.58 28.65
C ASN A 92 -3.76 -5.57 27.68
N ILE A 93 -4.30 -5.69 26.47
CA ILE A 93 -3.74 -6.51 25.39
C ILE A 93 -2.74 -5.66 24.62
N VAL A 94 -1.50 -6.12 24.52
CA VAL A 94 -0.47 -5.44 23.71
C VAL A 94 -0.78 -5.60 22.23
N VAL A 95 -0.63 -4.54 21.43
CA VAL A 95 -0.71 -4.60 19.97
C VAL A 95 0.62 -4.14 19.40
N CYS A 96 1.22 -4.95 18.54
CA CYS A 96 2.45 -4.59 17.82
C CYS A 96 2.25 -4.77 16.30
N ASN A 97 3.00 -4.00 15.52
CA ASN A 97 3.00 -4.07 14.06
C ASN A 97 4.40 -4.27 13.49
N VAL A 98 4.50 -4.41 12.17
CA VAL A 98 5.77 -4.47 11.45
C VAL A 98 6.06 -3.12 10.79
N ARG A 99 7.31 -2.65 10.87
CA ARG A 99 7.72 -1.33 10.39
C ARG A 99 8.90 -1.44 9.43
N ASN A 100 8.98 -0.52 8.48
CA ASN A 100 10.13 -0.30 7.60
C ASN A 100 10.55 -1.47 6.69
N TYR A 101 9.79 -2.56 6.64
CA TYR A 101 10.08 -3.72 5.80
C TYR A 101 9.92 -3.44 4.29
N ALA A 102 9.10 -2.45 3.94
CA ALA A 102 8.74 -2.13 2.56
C ALA A 102 9.48 -0.90 1.98
N GLU A 103 10.56 -0.43 2.64
CA GLU A 103 11.29 0.78 2.24
C GLU A 103 11.98 0.69 0.88
N HIS A 104 12.22 -0.51 0.37
CA HIS A 104 12.75 -0.75 -0.97
C HIS A 104 11.64 -1.11 -1.96
N THR A 105 10.80 -2.07 -1.62
CA THR A 105 9.84 -2.66 -2.55
C THR A 105 8.74 -1.68 -3.00
N VAL A 106 8.15 -0.89 -2.09
CA VAL A 106 7.12 0.09 -2.48
C VAL A 106 7.68 1.18 -3.40
N PRO A 107 8.86 1.78 -3.14
CA PRO A 107 9.48 2.69 -4.09
C PRO A 107 9.79 2.06 -5.47
N GLU A 108 10.27 0.83 -5.49
CA GLU A 108 10.54 0.10 -6.75
C GLU A 108 9.25 -0.14 -7.54
N HIS A 109 8.17 -0.59 -6.89
CA HIS A 109 6.88 -0.76 -7.53
C HIS A 109 6.30 0.57 -8.03
N THR A 110 6.42 1.64 -7.24
CA THR A 110 6.03 3.00 -7.65
C THR A 110 6.75 3.43 -8.93
N LEU A 111 8.07 3.23 -8.99
CA LEU A 111 8.87 3.54 -10.18
C LEU A 111 8.54 2.62 -11.35
N ALA A 112 8.28 1.33 -11.10
CA ALA A 112 7.85 0.40 -12.16
C ALA A 112 6.56 0.87 -12.84
N LEU A 113 5.56 1.32 -12.07
CA LEU A 113 4.34 1.93 -12.59
C LEU A 113 4.64 3.22 -13.38
N ILE A 114 5.51 4.09 -12.85
CA ILE A 114 5.94 5.31 -13.53
C ILE A 114 6.62 4.98 -14.86
N PHE A 115 7.59 4.07 -14.88
CA PHE A 115 8.26 3.65 -16.11
C PHE A 115 7.29 3.04 -17.11
N ALA A 116 6.44 2.11 -16.67
CA ALA A 116 5.48 1.44 -17.55
C ALA A 116 4.55 2.45 -18.24
N LEU A 117 4.07 3.46 -17.52
CA LEU A 117 3.17 4.50 -18.05
C LEU A 117 3.92 5.55 -18.89
N ARG A 118 5.08 6.05 -18.44
CA ARG A 118 5.86 7.06 -19.18
C ARG A 118 6.41 6.54 -20.50
N ARG A 119 6.71 5.24 -20.58
CA ARG A 119 7.22 4.56 -21.77
C ARG A 119 6.13 3.84 -22.54
N SER A 120 4.87 3.87 -22.08
CA SER A 120 3.72 3.13 -22.65
C SER A 120 4.03 1.64 -22.90
N LEU A 121 4.77 1.00 -21.95
CA LEU A 121 5.32 -0.36 -22.17
C LEU A 121 4.22 -1.39 -22.40
N LEU A 122 3.17 -1.41 -21.57
CA LEU A 122 2.08 -2.37 -21.70
C LEU A 122 1.27 -2.13 -22.98
N ALA A 123 1.02 -0.86 -23.33
CA ALA A 123 0.29 -0.50 -24.55
C ALA A 123 1.05 -0.94 -25.81
N TYR A 124 2.36 -0.69 -25.89
CA TYR A 124 3.18 -1.17 -27.01
C TYR A 124 3.27 -2.69 -27.04
N HIS A 125 3.50 -3.36 -25.90
CA HIS A 125 3.54 -4.82 -25.83
C HIS A 125 2.24 -5.43 -26.38
N GLN A 126 1.09 -4.96 -25.91
CA GLN A 126 -0.21 -5.44 -26.39
C GLN A 126 -0.46 -5.12 -27.86
N SER A 127 -0.02 -3.95 -28.33
CA SER A 127 -0.15 -3.53 -29.72
C SER A 127 0.69 -4.44 -30.66
N VAL A 128 1.92 -4.75 -30.27
CA VAL A 128 2.78 -5.71 -31.01
C VAL A 128 2.15 -7.11 -31.04
N ALA A 129 1.61 -7.58 -29.89
CA ALA A 129 0.93 -8.89 -29.81
C ALA A 129 -0.31 -8.98 -30.73
N ARG A 130 -0.96 -7.85 -31.03
CA ARG A 130 -2.08 -7.76 -31.97
C ARG A 130 -1.66 -7.58 -33.44
N GLY A 131 -0.36 -7.61 -33.76
CA GLY A 131 0.14 -7.52 -35.13
C GLY A 131 0.36 -6.10 -35.65
N ARG A 132 0.17 -5.06 -34.83
CA ARG A 132 0.26 -3.65 -35.27
C ARG A 132 1.63 -3.30 -35.85
N TRP A 133 2.71 -3.93 -35.37
CA TRP A 133 4.03 -3.67 -35.89
C TRP A 133 4.17 -4.20 -37.33
N GLN A 134 3.70 -5.41 -37.60
CA GLN A 134 3.67 -5.97 -38.96
C GLN A 134 2.80 -5.12 -39.89
N GLU A 135 1.64 -4.65 -39.44
CA GLU A 135 0.75 -3.76 -40.19
C GLU A 135 1.43 -2.43 -40.56
N SER A 136 2.27 -1.88 -39.67
CA SER A 136 2.91 -0.60 -39.89
C SER A 136 3.90 -0.61 -41.08
N GLN A 137 4.44 -1.78 -41.44
CA GLN A 137 5.46 -1.94 -42.48
C GLN A 137 6.71 -1.04 -42.27
N GLN A 138 6.90 -0.55 -41.03
CA GLN A 138 8.00 0.34 -40.64
C GLN A 138 8.89 -0.34 -39.59
N PHE A 139 10.13 0.14 -39.46
CA PHE A 139 11.05 -0.39 -38.46
C PHE A 139 10.57 -0.06 -37.01
N CYS A 140 9.78 1.01 -36.83
CA CYS A 140 9.10 1.37 -35.60
C CYS A 140 7.82 2.15 -35.90
N TYR A 141 6.98 2.38 -34.87
CA TYR A 141 5.77 3.20 -34.95
C TYR A 141 5.52 3.95 -33.64
N PHE A 142 4.72 5.04 -33.67
CA PHE A 142 4.55 5.98 -32.54
C PHE A 142 3.09 6.18 -32.18
N ASP A 143 2.35 5.09 -31.98
CA ASP A 143 0.91 5.13 -31.66
C ASP A 143 0.65 5.59 -30.22
N TYR A 144 1.63 5.43 -29.32
CA TYR A 144 1.52 5.82 -27.92
C TYR A 144 2.65 6.78 -27.51
N PRO A 145 2.39 7.73 -26.60
CA PRO A 145 3.42 8.68 -26.18
C PRO A 145 4.55 8.01 -25.41
N ILE A 146 5.77 8.39 -25.72
CA ILE A 146 6.98 7.97 -25.00
C ILE A 146 7.63 9.22 -24.44
N ARG A 147 7.82 9.28 -23.14
CA ARG A 147 8.40 10.45 -22.46
C ARG A 147 9.51 10.02 -21.50
N ASP A 148 10.57 10.82 -21.40
CA ASP A 148 11.66 10.59 -20.46
C ASP A 148 11.29 10.98 -19.05
N LEU A 149 11.96 10.38 -18.05
CA LEU A 149 11.87 10.78 -16.65
C LEU A 149 12.86 11.92 -16.35
N ALA A 150 14.07 11.87 -16.94
CA ALA A 150 15.07 12.90 -16.75
C ALA A 150 14.51 14.27 -17.14
N GLY A 151 14.71 15.28 -16.27
CA GLY A 151 14.19 16.62 -16.44
C GLY A 151 12.71 16.80 -16.10
N SER A 152 11.96 15.74 -15.78
CA SER A 152 10.56 15.86 -15.33
C SER A 152 10.48 16.15 -13.82
N THR A 153 9.32 16.67 -13.39
CA THR A 153 9.05 17.00 -11.98
C THR A 153 8.13 15.95 -11.36
N LEU A 154 8.59 15.33 -10.26
CA LEU A 154 7.82 14.44 -9.41
C LEU A 154 7.31 15.19 -8.18
N GLY A 155 5.99 15.33 -8.06
CA GLY A 155 5.32 15.80 -6.85
C GLY A 155 5.00 14.62 -5.94
N ILE A 156 5.40 14.71 -4.67
CA ILE A 156 5.17 13.66 -3.67
C ILE A 156 4.25 14.20 -2.57
N ILE A 157 3.14 13.50 -2.33
CA ILE A 157 2.23 13.75 -1.22
C ILE A 157 2.54 12.79 -0.08
N GLY A 158 3.17 13.27 0.98
CA GLY A 158 3.66 12.48 2.09
C GLY A 158 5.18 12.39 2.14
N SER A 159 5.80 13.01 3.14
CA SER A 159 7.26 13.11 3.32
C SER A 159 7.82 12.10 4.34
N GLY A 160 7.11 11.00 4.60
CA GLY A 160 7.56 9.87 5.43
C GLY A 160 8.61 9.00 4.74
N ALA A 161 9.03 7.90 5.39
CA ALA A 161 10.09 7.01 4.90
C ALA A 161 9.90 6.58 3.44
N LEU A 162 8.70 6.11 3.06
CA LEU A 162 8.42 5.68 1.68
C LEU A 162 8.51 6.82 0.68
N GLY A 163 7.92 8.00 0.99
CA GLY A 163 8.03 9.17 0.12
C GLY A 163 9.47 9.64 -0.07
N GLN A 164 10.28 9.61 0.98
CA GLN A 164 11.72 9.93 0.90
C GLN A 164 12.49 8.90 0.06
N SER A 165 12.18 7.61 0.21
CA SER A 165 12.82 6.56 -0.60
C SER A 165 12.49 6.70 -2.08
N VAL A 166 11.22 6.99 -2.43
CA VAL A 166 10.81 7.29 -3.82
C VAL A 166 11.53 8.52 -4.34
N ALA A 167 11.64 9.58 -3.53
CA ALA A 167 12.35 10.81 -3.90
C ALA A 167 13.81 10.55 -4.24
N LYS A 168 14.50 9.78 -3.41
CA LYS A 168 15.92 9.41 -3.62
C LYS A 168 16.14 8.67 -4.95
N LEU A 169 15.29 7.71 -5.26
CA LEU A 169 15.37 6.94 -6.52
C LEU A 169 15.04 7.83 -7.72
N ALA A 170 14.00 8.67 -7.63
CA ALA A 170 13.63 9.60 -8.69
C ALA A 170 14.73 10.63 -9.00
N GLN A 171 15.39 11.15 -7.97
CA GLN A 171 16.54 12.05 -8.14
C GLN A 171 17.70 11.34 -8.87
N GLY A 172 17.96 10.06 -8.56
CA GLY A 172 18.95 9.25 -9.27
C GLY A 172 18.64 9.06 -10.76
N LEU A 173 17.38 9.21 -11.16
CA LEU A 173 16.91 9.18 -12.55
C LEU A 173 16.91 10.57 -13.23
N GLY A 174 17.45 11.61 -12.57
CA GLY A 174 17.51 12.97 -13.10
C GLY A 174 16.18 13.74 -13.02
N MET A 175 15.25 13.32 -12.16
CA MET A 175 14.01 14.04 -11.91
C MET A 175 14.20 15.14 -10.87
N THR A 176 13.44 16.24 -11.01
CA THR A 176 13.25 17.21 -9.95
C THR A 176 12.16 16.72 -9.01
N VAL A 177 12.42 16.67 -7.70
CA VAL A 177 11.45 16.21 -6.70
C VAL A 177 10.96 17.39 -5.87
N GLN A 178 9.66 17.45 -5.62
CA GLN A 178 9.04 18.39 -4.71
C GLN A 178 8.03 17.70 -3.80
N PHE A 179 8.09 18.01 -2.50
CA PHE A 179 7.13 17.51 -1.52
C PHE A 179 6.01 18.53 -1.32
N ALA A 180 4.77 18.05 -1.30
CA ALA A 180 3.62 18.88 -0.98
C ALA A 180 3.53 19.18 0.52
N ALA A 181 3.22 20.42 0.88
CA ALA A 181 2.66 20.75 2.18
C ALA A 181 1.25 20.14 2.34
N ARG A 182 0.69 20.15 3.55
CA ARG A 182 -0.69 19.70 3.77
C ARG A 182 -1.66 20.54 2.97
N LYS A 183 -2.67 19.92 2.37
CA LYS A 183 -3.76 20.60 1.67
C LYS A 183 -4.40 21.64 2.60
N GLY A 184 -4.54 22.87 2.09
CA GLY A 184 -5.08 24.00 2.84
C GLY A 184 -4.15 24.62 3.88
N SER A 185 -2.89 24.15 4.00
CA SER A 185 -1.90 24.79 4.85
C SER A 185 -1.18 25.91 4.11
N ASN A 186 -1.02 27.05 4.78
CA ASN A 186 -0.15 28.15 4.32
C ASN A 186 1.32 27.93 4.76
N ASP A 187 1.60 26.90 5.57
CA ASP A 187 2.93 26.58 6.03
C ASP A 187 3.64 25.69 5.00
N VAL A 188 4.57 26.32 4.27
CA VAL A 188 5.46 25.70 3.28
C VAL A 188 6.88 25.56 3.84
N SER A 189 7.01 25.35 5.15
CA SER A 189 8.28 25.09 5.82
C SER A 189 8.98 23.82 5.30
N ASP A 190 10.24 23.64 5.66
CA ASP A 190 11.05 22.45 5.41
C ASP A 190 11.26 22.08 3.93
N GLY A 191 11.36 23.08 3.06
CA GLY A 191 11.62 22.84 1.62
C GLY A 191 10.46 22.22 0.86
N LYS A 192 9.24 22.22 1.44
CA LYS A 192 8.01 21.82 0.76
C LYS A 192 7.47 22.95 -0.10
N VAL A 193 6.62 22.60 -1.05
CA VAL A 193 5.84 23.56 -1.83
C VAL A 193 4.37 23.47 -1.42
N SER A 194 3.57 24.53 -1.71
CA SER A 194 2.13 24.45 -1.45
C SER A 194 1.50 23.31 -2.24
N PHE A 195 0.44 22.70 -1.69
CA PHE A 195 -0.26 21.61 -2.33
C PHE A 195 -0.72 21.94 -3.74
N GLU A 196 -1.29 23.14 -3.92
CA GLU A 196 -1.77 23.65 -5.20
C GLU A 196 -0.63 23.93 -6.20
N HIS A 197 0.52 24.43 -5.71
CA HIS A 197 1.70 24.62 -6.55
C HIS A 197 2.19 23.27 -7.10
N MET A 198 2.31 22.26 -6.25
CA MET A 198 2.72 20.92 -6.63
C MET A 198 1.78 20.34 -7.70
N LEU A 199 0.44 20.46 -7.53
CA LEU A 199 -0.53 19.99 -8.52
C LEU A 199 -0.35 20.63 -9.89
N ARG A 200 -0.05 21.93 -9.93
CA ARG A 200 0.08 22.68 -11.20
C ARG A 200 1.41 22.43 -11.92
N THR A 201 2.46 22.08 -11.20
CA THR A 201 3.84 22.07 -11.72
C THR A 201 4.44 20.67 -11.89
N SER A 202 3.79 19.62 -11.37
CA SER A 202 4.29 18.26 -11.48
C SER A 202 3.95 17.61 -12.83
N ASP A 203 4.87 16.82 -13.35
CA ASP A 203 4.67 15.91 -14.49
C ASP A 203 4.18 14.54 -14.03
N ILE A 204 4.48 14.19 -12.77
CA ILE A 204 4.06 12.97 -12.10
C ILE A 204 3.68 13.34 -10.66
N ILE A 205 2.61 12.78 -10.13
CA ILE A 205 2.17 12.94 -8.74
C ILE A 205 2.08 11.56 -8.10
N SER A 206 2.75 11.35 -6.96
CA SER A 206 2.75 10.09 -6.24
C SER A 206 2.32 10.27 -4.79
N LEU A 207 1.40 9.40 -4.33
CA LEU A 207 0.83 9.46 -2.99
C LEU A 207 1.53 8.47 -2.06
N HIS A 208 2.02 8.98 -0.91
CA HIS A 208 2.70 8.23 0.15
C HIS A 208 2.27 8.70 1.55
N CYS A 209 1.04 9.22 1.68
CA CYS A 209 0.46 9.64 2.95
C CYS A 209 -0.52 8.58 3.50
N PRO A 210 -0.79 8.58 4.82
CA PRO A 210 -1.82 7.72 5.39
C PRO A 210 -3.23 8.20 4.99
N LEU A 211 -4.19 7.28 5.01
CA LEU A 211 -5.61 7.62 4.94
C LEU A 211 -6.10 8.01 6.34
N THR A 212 -6.57 9.24 6.46
CA THR A 212 -7.20 9.82 7.67
C THR A 212 -8.46 10.57 7.24
N PRO A 213 -9.30 11.04 8.16
CA PRO A 213 -10.43 11.91 7.79
C PRO A 213 -10.01 13.13 6.96
N GLU A 214 -8.83 13.70 7.20
CA GLU A 214 -8.31 14.89 6.50
C GLU A 214 -7.72 14.57 5.12
N THR A 215 -7.35 13.31 4.87
CA THR A 215 -6.78 12.84 3.61
C THR A 215 -7.74 11.99 2.79
N ALA A 216 -8.93 11.70 3.32
CA ALA A 216 -9.98 11.04 2.56
C ALA A 216 -10.39 11.90 1.37
N ASN A 217 -10.44 11.29 0.17
CA ASN A 217 -10.70 11.98 -1.09
C ASN A 217 -9.81 13.24 -1.26
N LEU A 218 -8.52 13.08 -0.97
CA LEU A 218 -7.55 14.17 -1.07
C LEU A 218 -7.47 14.72 -2.51
N LEU A 219 -7.56 13.82 -3.50
CA LEU A 219 -7.66 14.16 -4.92
C LEU A 219 -9.09 13.89 -5.42
N THR A 220 -9.76 14.95 -5.82
CA THR A 220 -11.10 14.97 -6.41
C THR A 220 -11.09 15.71 -7.75
N ALA A 221 -12.23 15.85 -8.41
CA ALA A 221 -12.38 16.63 -9.63
C ALA A 221 -11.78 18.04 -9.51
N LYS A 222 -11.86 18.65 -8.31
CA LYS A 222 -11.28 19.98 -8.04
C LYS A 222 -9.75 19.96 -8.17
N GLU A 223 -9.09 18.97 -7.61
CA GLU A 223 -7.64 18.84 -7.66
C GLU A 223 -7.17 18.44 -9.07
N PHE A 224 -7.87 17.54 -9.75
CA PHE A 224 -7.58 17.19 -11.14
C PHE A 224 -7.67 18.40 -12.07
N ALA A 225 -8.65 19.29 -11.88
CA ALA A 225 -8.78 20.52 -12.66
C ALA A 225 -7.59 21.50 -12.49
N MET A 226 -6.80 21.38 -11.42
CA MET A 226 -5.59 22.18 -11.19
C MET A 226 -4.34 21.61 -11.86
N MET A 227 -4.38 20.39 -12.38
CA MET A 227 -3.22 19.66 -12.92
C MET A 227 -2.87 20.12 -14.34
N ASN A 228 -2.35 21.33 -14.48
CA ASN A 228 -2.09 21.99 -15.77
C ASN A 228 -1.16 21.20 -16.70
N LYS A 229 -0.23 20.40 -16.15
CA LYS A 229 0.72 19.60 -16.92
C LYS A 229 0.18 18.22 -17.33
N ARG A 230 -1.06 17.90 -16.97
CA ARG A 230 -1.66 16.59 -17.22
C ARG A 230 -0.75 15.46 -16.69
N PRO A 231 -0.47 15.41 -15.37
CA PRO A 231 0.50 14.49 -14.82
C PRO A 231 0.06 13.03 -14.94
N LEU A 232 1.02 12.11 -14.73
CA LEU A 232 0.69 10.78 -14.24
C LEU A 232 0.30 10.84 -12.77
N VAL A 233 -0.68 10.06 -12.34
CA VAL A 233 -1.08 9.92 -10.94
C VAL A 233 -0.80 8.51 -10.46
N ILE A 234 -0.01 8.37 -9.39
CA ILE A 234 0.39 7.08 -8.83
C ILE A 234 -0.10 6.97 -7.39
N ASN A 235 -0.81 5.90 -7.08
CA ASN A 235 -1.24 5.60 -5.71
C ASN A 235 -0.88 4.17 -5.32
N THR A 236 0.20 4.04 -4.56
CA THR A 236 0.63 2.80 -3.90
C THR A 236 0.48 2.89 -2.37
N ALA A 237 -0.33 3.85 -1.90
CA ALA A 237 -0.48 4.12 -0.47
C ALA A 237 -1.76 3.51 0.11
N ARG A 238 -2.92 4.14 -0.15
CA ARG A 238 -4.23 3.66 0.35
C ARG A 238 -5.33 3.99 -0.66
N GLY A 239 -6.28 3.07 -0.81
CA GLY A 239 -7.58 3.39 -1.39
C GLY A 239 -8.27 4.50 -0.59
N GLY A 240 -9.20 5.23 -1.21
CA GLY A 240 -9.89 6.35 -0.56
C GLY A 240 -9.08 7.66 -0.43
N LEU A 241 -7.78 7.69 -0.79
CA LEU A 241 -7.02 8.94 -0.96
C LEU A 241 -7.44 9.70 -2.23
N ILE A 242 -7.91 8.97 -3.22
CA ILE A 242 -8.41 9.50 -4.49
C ILE A 242 -9.89 9.13 -4.60
N CYS A 243 -10.72 10.08 -5.02
CA CYS A 243 -12.08 9.77 -5.46
C CYS A 243 -11.98 8.99 -6.78
N GLU A 244 -12.34 7.71 -6.76
CA GLU A 244 -12.14 6.79 -7.88
C GLU A 244 -12.98 7.19 -9.11
N GLU A 245 -14.19 7.69 -8.90
CA GLU A 245 -15.06 8.22 -9.94
C GLU A 245 -14.46 9.44 -10.63
N ASP A 246 -13.93 10.38 -9.84
CA ASP A 246 -13.29 11.59 -10.37
C ASP A 246 -11.98 11.26 -11.10
N LEU A 247 -11.22 10.27 -10.63
CA LEU A 247 -10.04 9.75 -11.32
C LEU A 247 -10.42 9.17 -12.70
N ALA A 248 -11.49 8.40 -12.76
CA ALA A 248 -11.97 7.81 -14.01
C ALA A 248 -12.37 8.90 -15.02
N ILE A 249 -13.06 9.94 -14.57
CA ILE A 249 -13.44 11.09 -15.40
C ILE A 249 -12.18 11.84 -15.86
N ALA A 250 -11.25 12.13 -14.97
CA ALA A 250 -10.02 12.86 -15.28
C ALA A 250 -9.14 12.11 -16.29
N LEU A 251 -9.08 10.77 -16.18
CA LEU A 251 -8.33 9.93 -17.09
C LEU A 251 -8.98 9.90 -18.50
N ARG A 252 -10.29 9.67 -18.57
CA ARG A 252 -11.04 9.60 -19.83
C ARG A 252 -11.10 10.93 -20.55
N SER A 253 -11.21 12.06 -19.82
CA SER A 253 -11.20 13.40 -20.39
C SER A 253 -9.79 13.90 -20.74
N GLY A 254 -8.75 13.18 -20.32
CA GLY A 254 -7.36 13.56 -20.54
C GLY A 254 -6.86 14.70 -19.67
N GLN A 255 -7.53 15.01 -18.56
CA GLN A 255 -7.01 15.93 -17.54
C GLN A 255 -5.72 15.41 -16.89
N ILE A 256 -5.57 14.08 -16.82
CA ILE A 256 -4.33 13.41 -16.47
C ILE A 256 -3.86 12.55 -17.64
N SER A 257 -2.57 12.34 -17.76
CA SER A 257 -1.99 11.57 -18.87
C SER A 257 -2.02 10.06 -18.65
N GLY A 258 -2.23 9.62 -17.41
CA GLY A 258 -2.33 8.22 -17.04
C GLY A 258 -2.43 8.04 -15.53
N ALA A 259 -2.77 6.84 -15.09
CA ALA A 259 -2.80 6.49 -13.67
C ALA A 259 -2.25 5.09 -13.41
N GLY A 260 -1.46 4.96 -12.34
CA GLY A 260 -0.98 3.68 -11.79
C GLY A 260 -1.49 3.52 -10.35
N ILE A 261 -2.37 2.56 -10.15
CA ILE A 261 -3.11 2.36 -8.90
C ILE A 261 -2.81 0.96 -8.38
N ASP A 262 -2.41 0.85 -7.12
CA ASP A 262 -2.19 -0.44 -6.46
C ASP A 262 -3.24 -0.73 -5.37
N VAL A 263 -4.09 0.26 -5.06
CA VAL A 263 -5.00 0.23 -3.91
C VAL A 263 -6.39 0.76 -4.27
N THR A 264 -7.45 0.25 -3.64
CA THR A 264 -8.84 0.65 -3.88
C THR A 264 -9.68 0.56 -2.60
N THR A 265 -10.96 0.92 -2.66
CA THR A 265 -11.89 0.79 -1.54
C THR A 265 -13.26 0.30 -2.03
N PRO A 266 -13.75 -0.87 -1.53
CA PRO A 266 -13.06 -1.84 -0.66
C PRO A 266 -11.97 -2.65 -1.37
N GLU A 267 -11.19 -3.42 -0.60
CA GLU A 267 -10.26 -4.44 -1.12
C GLU A 267 -10.71 -5.84 -0.65
N PRO A 268 -10.91 -6.81 -1.57
CA PRO A 268 -10.87 -6.66 -3.03
C PRO A 268 -11.98 -5.73 -3.54
N PRO A 269 -11.81 -5.14 -4.75
CA PRO A 269 -12.84 -4.30 -5.35
C PRO A 269 -14.11 -5.12 -5.66
N ARG A 270 -15.27 -4.46 -5.58
CA ARG A 270 -16.54 -5.05 -6.04
C ARG A 270 -16.59 -5.07 -7.57
N ASP A 271 -17.42 -5.92 -8.13
CA ASP A 271 -17.55 -6.06 -9.59
C ASP A 271 -17.98 -4.76 -10.31
N ASP A 272 -18.66 -3.86 -9.61
CA ASP A 272 -19.10 -2.55 -10.09
C ASP A 272 -18.10 -1.41 -9.85
N ASN A 273 -16.91 -1.72 -9.31
CA ASN A 273 -15.89 -0.68 -9.06
C ASN A 273 -15.46 0.00 -10.36
N VAL A 274 -15.49 1.33 -10.36
CA VAL A 274 -15.21 2.14 -11.56
C VAL A 274 -13.80 1.93 -12.12
N LEU A 275 -12.80 1.59 -11.30
CA LEU A 275 -11.43 1.33 -11.75
C LEU A 275 -11.35 0.11 -12.68
N LEU A 276 -12.19 -0.91 -12.47
CA LEU A 276 -12.26 -2.08 -13.34
C LEU A 276 -12.70 -1.70 -14.76
N SER A 277 -13.52 -0.66 -14.91
CA SER A 277 -13.93 -0.14 -16.21
C SER A 277 -12.86 0.61 -16.99
N LEU A 278 -11.68 0.81 -16.39
CA LEU A 278 -10.54 1.49 -16.99
C LEU A 278 -9.46 0.52 -17.51
N MET A 279 -9.62 -0.78 -17.25
CA MET A 279 -8.59 -1.80 -17.53
C MET A 279 -8.17 -1.90 -19.01
N ASP A 280 -9.06 -1.50 -19.93
CA ASP A 280 -8.78 -1.49 -21.38
C ASP A 280 -8.04 -0.22 -21.84
N LEU A 281 -7.87 0.77 -20.96
CA LEU A 281 -7.18 2.01 -21.32
C LEU A 281 -5.66 1.79 -21.35
N PRO A 282 -4.96 2.25 -22.42
CA PRO A 282 -3.51 2.03 -22.57
C PRO A 282 -2.65 2.81 -21.56
N ASN A 283 -3.24 3.77 -20.88
CA ASN A 283 -2.61 4.65 -19.90
C ASN A 283 -3.11 4.43 -18.47
N PHE A 284 -3.68 3.25 -18.19
CA PHE A 284 -4.10 2.84 -16.86
C PHE A 284 -3.46 1.51 -16.46
N ILE A 285 -2.91 1.44 -15.26
CA ILE A 285 -2.38 0.20 -14.67
C ILE A 285 -2.99 0.06 -13.28
N PHE A 286 -3.59 -1.11 -13.03
CA PHE A 286 -4.16 -1.46 -11.73
C PHE A 286 -3.54 -2.77 -11.25
N THR A 287 -2.96 -2.77 -10.03
CA THR A 287 -2.34 -3.93 -9.40
C THR A 287 -3.04 -4.25 -8.07
N PRO A 288 -3.06 -5.51 -7.62
CA PRO A 288 -3.93 -5.94 -6.51
C PRO A 288 -3.26 -5.78 -5.14
N HIS A 289 -2.86 -4.56 -4.78
CA HIS A 289 -2.22 -4.18 -3.51
C HIS A 289 -0.96 -5.02 -3.21
N VAL A 290 -0.07 -5.09 -4.20
CA VAL A 290 1.17 -5.88 -4.15
C VAL A 290 2.45 -5.03 -4.11
N ALA A 291 2.34 -3.71 -4.06
CA ALA A 291 3.52 -2.83 -4.01
C ALA A 291 4.49 -3.16 -2.86
N TRP A 292 3.97 -3.74 -1.76
CA TRP A 292 4.73 -4.15 -0.59
C TRP A 292 5.31 -5.57 -0.68
N ALA A 293 4.94 -6.39 -1.66
CA ALA A 293 4.98 -7.85 -1.61
C ALA A 293 6.15 -8.47 -2.40
N SER A 294 7.36 -7.87 -2.38
CA SER A 294 8.55 -8.59 -2.85
C SER A 294 8.89 -9.75 -1.90
N GLN A 295 9.53 -10.79 -2.41
CA GLN A 295 9.92 -11.95 -1.59
C GLN A 295 10.77 -11.54 -0.39
N GLU A 296 11.73 -10.62 -0.60
CA GLU A 296 12.61 -10.10 0.42
C GLU A 296 11.84 -9.29 1.48
N ALA A 297 10.91 -8.45 1.06
CA ALA A 297 10.11 -7.63 1.96
C ALA A 297 9.17 -8.49 2.81
N VAL A 298 8.50 -9.49 2.21
CA VAL A 298 7.60 -10.38 2.94
C VAL A 298 8.38 -11.26 3.92
N GLN A 299 9.59 -11.73 3.56
CA GLN A 299 10.45 -12.46 4.49
C GLN A 299 10.90 -11.57 5.65
N ALA A 300 11.35 -10.34 5.37
CA ALA A 300 11.72 -9.39 6.42
C ALA A 300 10.54 -9.03 7.34
N LEU A 301 9.32 -8.96 6.79
CA LEU A 301 8.09 -8.80 7.57
C LEU A 301 7.88 -10.01 8.50
N ALA A 302 8.00 -11.24 7.98
CA ALA A 302 7.82 -12.47 8.76
C ALA A 302 8.87 -12.60 9.88
N ASP A 303 10.13 -12.29 9.59
CA ASP A 303 11.21 -12.31 10.58
C ASP A 303 10.97 -11.25 11.68
N GLN A 304 10.53 -10.07 11.32
CA GLN A 304 10.20 -9.02 12.28
C GLN A 304 8.97 -9.39 13.12
N LEU A 305 7.95 -10.03 12.51
CA LEU A 305 6.75 -10.51 13.19
C LEU A 305 7.12 -11.52 14.28
N VAL A 306 7.92 -12.54 13.94
CA VAL A 306 8.44 -13.52 14.91
C VAL A 306 9.21 -12.82 16.01
N GLY A 307 10.13 -11.93 15.64
CA GLY A 307 10.92 -11.19 16.62
C GLY A 307 10.11 -10.24 17.52
N ASN A 308 8.96 -9.72 17.07
CA ASN A 308 8.06 -8.94 17.93
C ASN A 308 7.38 -9.83 18.98
N ILE A 309 6.96 -11.04 18.59
CA ILE A 309 6.34 -12.01 19.49
C ILE A 309 7.38 -12.50 20.51
N GLU A 310 8.59 -12.85 20.09
CA GLU A 310 9.71 -13.23 20.97
C GLU A 310 10.04 -12.14 22.00
N ALA A 311 10.11 -10.87 21.55
CA ALA A 311 10.38 -9.75 22.43
C ALA A 311 9.24 -9.52 23.45
N PHE A 312 7.98 -9.75 23.07
CA PHE A 312 6.86 -9.70 23.98
C PHE A 312 6.97 -10.79 25.06
N ILE A 313 7.28 -12.03 24.69
CA ILE A 313 7.46 -13.16 25.62
C ILE A 313 8.63 -12.91 26.57
N ALA A 314 9.70 -12.27 26.09
CA ALA A 314 10.85 -11.86 26.91
C ALA A 314 10.56 -10.68 27.84
N GLY A 315 9.34 -10.10 27.84
CA GLY A 315 8.96 -8.96 28.67
C GLY A 315 9.47 -7.59 28.15
N THR A 316 9.97 -7.54 26.93
CA THR A 316 10.50 -6.32 26.29
C THR A 316 9.79 -6.07 24.95
N PRO A 317 8.46 -5.83 24.92
CA PRO A 317 7.71 -5.69 23.69
C PRO A 317 8.24 -4.52 22.84
N ARG A 318 8.30 -4.73 21.52
CA ARG A 318 8.78 -3.75 20.55
C ARG A 318 7.75 -3.49 19.46
N ASN A 319 7.91 -2.39 18.73
CA ASN A 319 6.97 -1.96 17.69
C ASN A 319 5.52 -1.87 18.19
N VAL A 320 5.36 -1.57 19.46
CA VAL A 320 4.05 -1.39 20.08
C VAL A 320 3.37 -0.18 19.45
N VAL A 321 2.10 -0.34 19.07
CA VAL A 321 1.27 0.72 18.49
C VAL A 321 0.35 1.35 19.51
N MET A 322 0.25 0.70 20.67
CA MET A 322 -0.57 1.15 21.78
C MET A 322 -0.06 0.53 23.09
#